data_6faa4e9fd84f6f39bc288d79b58e24ef
#
_entry.id   6faa4e9fd84f6f39bc288d79b58e24ef
#
_cell.length_a   1.000
_cell.length_b   1.000
_cell.length_c   1.000
_cell.angle_alpha   90.00
_cell.angle_beta   90.00
_cell.angle_gamma   90.00
#
_symmetry.space_group_name_H-M   'P 1'
#
loop_
_entity.id
_entity.type
_entity.pdbx_description
1 polymer ?
#
loop_
_entity_poly.entity_id
_entity_poly.type
_entity_poly.pdbx_seq_one_letter_code
_entity_poly.pdbx_strand_id
1 'polypeptide(L)'
;MSEEYDVTFIDRGDRSARFLVRGVTPAFANGVRRAILADVPTLSIDSVRVIENSSVMFDEQIALRLGLVPLTTPDDYRPDDEVTLAIDVEGPATAYSDDLVSGDEQVRPAEEDIPIIELKEGQRLELEADAVLGVGKDHAKHQGGVAVGYRHLQRVEVVGETGEFEDDDPEIIRGVIEEGAAEHADAENGDLVPAGTFDNDLGGRYPGKEVEIEDVPNAFVFDVESDGSVPVEELVLDAVGTLETRANELEEAVQL
;
A
#
# COMPACT_ATOMS: atom_id res chain seq x y z
N MET A 1 1.85 21.85 24.62
CA MET A 1 0.59 21.74 23.85
C MET A 1 0.72 20.44 23.10
N SER A 2 -0.13 19.46 23.35
CA SER A 2 -0.20 18.28 22.48
C SER A 2 -0.69 18.79 21.12
N GLU A 3 0.15 18.71 20.11
CA GLU A 3 -0.33 18.89 18.74
C GLU A 3 -1.38 17.81 18.51
N GLU A 4 -2.60 18.21 18.32
CA GLU A 4 -3.73 17.32 18.07
C GLU A 4 -3.61 16.92 16.60
N TYR A 5 -3.26 15.67 16.35
CA TYR A 5 -3.27 15.11 15.00
C TYR A 5 -4.72 14.92 14.54
N ASP A 6 -5.03 15.37 13.34
CA ASP A 6 -6.34 15.16 12.73
C ASP A 6 -6.20 14.21 11.54
N VAL A 7 -7.02 13.16 11.52
CA VAL A 7 -7.04 12.16 10.46
C VAL A 7 -8.43 12.10 9.84
N THR A 8 -8.51 12.39 8.54
CA THR A 8 -9.74 12.33 7.77
C THR A 8 -9.61 11.29 6.66
N PHE A 9 -10.45 10.25 6.68
CA PHE A 9 -10.53 9.28 5.59
C PHE A 9 -11.30 9.87 4.40
N ILE A 10 -10.72 9.72 3.21
CA ILE A 10 -11.29 10.17 1.94
C ILE A 10 -11.87 8.99 1.18
N ASP A 11 -11.13 7.89 1.17
CA ASP A 11 -11.54 6.60 0.60
C ASP A 11 -10.99 5.48 1.45
N ARG A 12 -11.77 4.39 1.63
CA ARG A 12 -11.42 3.27 2.48
C ARG A 12 -11.99 1.98 1.90
N GLY A 13 -11.12 1.12 1.43
CA GLY A 13 -11.41 -0.24 0.97
C GLY A 13 -10.57 -1.26 1.72
N ASP A 14 -10.70 -2.52 1.36
CA ASP A 14 -9.92 -3.61 1.99
C ASP A 14 -8.45 -3.57 1.58
N ARG A 15 -8.17 -3.18 0.33
CA ARG A 15 -6.81 -3.16 -0.24
C ARG A 15 -6.27 -1.78 -0.56
N SER A 16 -7.08 -0.75 -0.47
CA SER A 16 -6.66 0.62 -0.73
C SER A 16 -7.29 1.59 0.25
N ALA A 17 -6.50 2.57 0.67
CA ALA A 17 -6.99 3.65 1.51
C ALA A 17 -6.37 4.98 1.08
N ARG A 18 -7.19 6.02 1.09
CA ARG A 18 -6.75 7.41 0.97
C ARG A 18 -7.19 8.18 2.18
N PHE A 19 -6.24 8.82 2.86
CA PHE A 19 -6.53 9.59 4.07
C PHE A 19 -5.63 10.81 4.18
N LEU A 20 -6.18 11.85 4.78
CA LEU A 20 -5.48 13.08 5.10
C LEU A 20 -5.03 13.04 6.56
N VAL A 21 -3.79 13.45 6.81
CA VAL A 21 -3.25 13.66 8.16
C VAL A 21 -2.78 15.11 8.27
N ARG A 22 -3.29 15.84 9.27
CA ARG A 22 -2.86 17.20 9.61
C ARG A 22 -2.03 17.21 10.90
N GLY A 23 -1.20 18.23 11.05
CA GLY A 23 -0.34 18.40 12.23
C GLY A 23 0.95 17.59 12.19
N VAL A 24 1.30 16.97 11.05
CA VAL A 24 2.50 16.15 10.91
C VAL A 24 3.57 16.83 10.05
N THR A 25 4.82 16.55 10.35
CA THR A 25 5.94 17.04 9.55
C THR A 25 6.20 16.16 8.33
N PRO A 26 6.86 16.68 7.25
CA PRO A 26 7.29 15.85 6.11
C PRO A 26 8.16 14.66 6.52
N ALA A 27 8.98 14.82 7.55
CA ALA A 27 9.83 13.76 8.07
C ALA A 27 9.02 12.64 8.70
N PHE A 28 7.96 12.97 9.46
CA PHE A 28 7.05 12.00 10.04
C PHE A 28 6.24 11.28 8.95
N ALA A 29 5.68 12.01 7.98
CA ALA A 29 4.96 11.43 6.85
C ALA A 29 5.83 10.41 6.08
N ASN A 30 7.10 10.75 5.80
CA ASN A 30 8.04 9.81 5.20
C ASN A 30 8.39 8.63 6.13
N GLY A 31 8.42 8.85 7.43
CA GLY A 31 8.59 7.79 8.44
C GLY A 31 7.50 6.74 8.33
N VAL A 32 6.24 7.16 8.32
CA VAL A 32 5.07 6.29 8.15
C VAL A 32 5.14 5.52 6.83
N ARG A 33 5.38 6.22 5.71
CA ARG A 33 5.53 5.56 4.40
C ARG A 33 6.61 4.47 4.42
N ARG A 34 7.75 4.77 5.01
CA ARG A 34 8.86 3.80 5.09
C ARG A 34 8.53 2.62 6.02
N ALA A 35 7.84 2.87 7.11
CA ALA A 35 7.43 1.80 8.03
C ALA A 35 6.45 0.83 7.33
N ILE A 36 5.48 1.34 6.57
CA ILE A 36 4.56 0.51 5.78
C ILE A 36 5.32 -0.40 4.81
N LEU A 37 6.32 0.13 4.11
CA LEU A 37 7.07 -0.62 3.10
C LEU A 37 8.12 -1.59 3.67
N ALA A 38 8.67 -1.28 4.83
CA ALA A 38 9.90 -1.92 5.27
C ALA A 38 9.79 -2.68 6.60
N ASP A 39 8.82 -2.34 7.42
CA ASP A 39 8.85 -2.73 8.83
C ASP A 39 7.63 -3.59 9.26
N VAL A 40 6.56 -3.65 8.45
CA VAL A 40 5.40 -4.50 8.73
C VAL A 40 5.73 -5.93 8.30
N PRO A 41 5.59 -6.92 9.20
CA PRO A 41 5.87 -8.31 8.86
C PRO A 41 4.78 -8.90 7.98
N THR A 42 5.19 -9.67 6.94
CA THR A 42 4.28 -10.46 6.11
C THR A 42 4.83 -11.85 5.84
N LEU A 43 3.95 -12.82 5.64
CA LEU A 43 4.33 -14.16 5.21
C LEU A 43 4.71 -14.16 3.73
N SER A 44 5.79 -14.87 3.41
CA SER A 44 6.19 -15.11 2.02
C SER A 44 6.94 -16.44 1.92
N ILE A 45 6.77 -17.13 0.79
CA ILE A 45 7.51 -18.37 0.51
C ILE A 45 9.01 -18.08 0.49
N ASP A 46 9.76 -18.79 1.33
CA ASP A 46 11.21 -18.65 1.49
C ASP A 46 11.99 -19.79 0.86
N SER A 47 11.50 -21.02 1.00
CA SER A 47 12.12 -22.19 0.41
C SER A 47 11.10 -23.05 -0.36
N VAL A 48 11.59 -23.77 -1.37
CA VAL A 48 10.78 -24.67 -2.20
C VAL A 48 11.49 -26.00 -2.32
N ARG A 49 10.78 -27.09 -2.06
CA ARG A 49 11.23 -28.47 -2.30
C ARG A 49 10.46 -29.06 -3.45
N VAL A 50 11.10 -29.16 -4.60
CA VAL A 50 10.53 -29.75 -5.82
C VAL A 50 10.54 -31.26 -5.71
N ILE A 51 9.37 -31.91 -5.81
CA ILE A 51 9.19 -33.36 -5.82
C ILE A 51 9.21 -33.84 -7.25
N GLU A 52 8.42 -33.19 -8.14
CA GLU A 52 8.39 -33.45 -9.57
C GLU A 52 8.20 -32.14 -10.35
N ASN A 53 9.06 -31.90 -11.33
CA ASN A 53 8.90 -30.85 -12.34
C ASN A 53 9.26 -31.42 -13.71
N SER A 54 8.28 -31.86 -14.45
CA SER A 54 8.48 -32.34 -15.83
C SER A 54 8.13 -31.28 -16.88
N SER A 55 8.01 -30.02 -16.44
CA SER A 55 7.76 -28.86 -17.30
C SER A 55 9.05 -28.39 -18.04
N VAL A 56 8.91 -27.32 -18.82
CA VAL A 56 10.05 -26.67 -19.51
C VAL A 56 10.68 -25.56 -18.67
N MET A 57 10.09 -25.17 -17.53
CA MET A 57 10.59 -24.11 -16.66
C MET A 57 11.56 -24.69 -15.63
N PHE A 58 12.66 -24.00 -15.37
CA PHE A 58 13.60 -24.40 -14.34
C PHE A 58 13.01 -24.19 -12.93
N ASP A 59 13.41 -25.05 -11.98
CA ASP A 59 12.94 -25.02 -10.60
C ASP A 59 13.15 -23.67 -9.94
N GLU A 60 14.29 -23.02 -10.21
CA GLU A 60 14.62 -21.70 -9.66
C GLU A 60 13.68 -20.59 -10.18
N GLN A 61 13.16 -20.72 -11.39
CA GLN A 61 12.19 -19.76 -11.93
C GLN A 61 10.81 -19.96 -11.31
N ILE A 62 10.43 -21.21 -11.03
CA ILE A 62 9.21 -21.54 -10.31
C ILE A 62 9.31 -21.01 -8.87
N ALA A 63 10.42 -21.29 -8.19
CA ALA A 63 10.65 -20.82 -6.83
C ALA A 63 10.62 -19.28 -6.74
N LEU A 64 11.21 -18.57 -7.72
CA LEU A 64 11.14 -17.11 -7.80
C LEU A 64 9.68 -16.61 -7.92
N ARG A 65 8.88 -17.23 -8.78
CA ARG A 65 7.47 -16.86 -8.95
C ARG A 65 6.66 -17.11 -7.69
N LEU A 66 6.86 -18.27 -7.06
CA LEU A 66 6.20 -18.62 -5.80
C LEU A 66 6.54 -17.66 -4.67
N GLY A 67 7.81 -17.24 -4.56
CA GLY A 67 8.25 -16.23 -3.59
C GLY A 67 7.63 -14.85 -3.79
N LEU A 68 7.02 -14.57 -4.94
CA LEU A 68 6.32 -13.32 -5.24
C LEU A 68 4.80 -13.42 -5.13
N VAL A 69 4.27 -14.60 -4.80
CA VAL A 69 2.83 -14.77 -4.50
C VAL A 69 2.56 -14.20 -3.10
N PRO A 70 1.72 -13.18 -2.96
CA PRO A 70 1.36 -12.67 -1.64
C PRO A 70 0.50 -13.71 -0.89
N LEU A 71 0.84 -13.92 0.37
CA LEU A 71 0.11 -14.83 1.26
C LEU A 71 -0.60 -14.03 2.35
N THR A 72 -1.84 -14.42 2.67
CA THR A 72 -2.53 -13.84 3.83
C THR A 72 -1.71 -14.09 5.10
N THR A 73 -1.58 -13.07 5.93
CA THR A 73 -0.74 -13.09 7.12
C THR A 73 -1.61 -12.90 8.36
N PRO A 74 -1.91 -13.97 9.12
CA PRO A 74 -2.64 -13.88 10.38
C PRO A 74 -1.82 -13.19 11.47
N ASP A 75 -2.49 -12.45 12.38
CA ASP A 75 -1.87 -11.65 13.45
C ASP A 75 -1.11 -12.47 14.52
N ASP A 76 -1.40 -13.77 14.62
CA ASP A 76 -0.82 -14.65 15.63
C ASP A 76 0.51 -15.28 15.20
N TYR A 77 0.94 -15.08 13.95
CA TYR A 77 2.23 -15.56 13.44
C TYR A 77 3.41 -14.79 14.05
N ARG A 78 4.47 -15.53 14.36
CA ARG A 78 5.71 -15.02 14.96
C ARG A 78 6.92 -15.26 14.06
N PRO A 79 8.03 -14.56 14.24
CA PRO A 79 9.22 -14.67 13.37
C PRO A 79 9.80 -16.09 13.21
N ASP A 80 9.55 -17.00 14.18
CA ASP A 80 10.05 -18.38 14.13
C ASP A 80 9.00 -19.37 13.60
N ASP A 81 7.78 -18.90 13.26
CA ASP A 81 6.73 -19.74 12.73
C ASP A 81 6.94 -19.97 11.24
N GLU A 82 6.68 -21.20 10.81
CA GLU A 82 6.79 -21.65 9.44
C GLU A 82 5.50 -22.38 9.04
N VAL A 83 5.01 -22.13 7.84
CA VAL A 83 3.86 -22.83 7.28
C VAL A 83 4.23 -23.43 5.93
N THR A 84 3.91 -24.72 5.75
CA THR A 84 4.14 -25.41 4.49
C THR A 84 2.89 -25.37 3.62
N LEU A 85 3.05 -24.96 2.38
CA LEU A 85 2.05 -25.04 1.31
C LEU A 85 2.51 -26.10 0.32
N ALA A 86 1.56 -26.76 -0.34
CA ALA A 86 1.82 -27.77 -1.37
C ALA A 86 1.04 -27.47 -2.63
N ILE A 87 1.61 -27.80 -3.79
CA ILE A 87 0.95 -27.76 -5.08
C ILE A 87 1.18 -29.08 -5.83
N ASP A 88 0.13 -29.59 -6.47
CA ASP A 88 0.18 -30.78 -7.30
C ASP A 88 -0.77 -30.62 -8.49
N VAL A 89 -0.22 -30.31 -9.66
CA VAL A 89 -0.99 -30.04 -10.88
C VAL A 89 -0.44 -30.89 -12.03
N GLU A 90 -1.35 -31.59 -12.70
CA GLU A 90 -1.06 -32.35 -13.92
C GLU A 90 -1.58 -31.64 -15.17
N GLY A 91 -0.77 -31.60 -16.22
CA GLY A 91 -1.17 -31.03 -17.52
C GLY A 91 -2.05 -31.98 -18.38
N PRO A 92 -2.82 -31.42 -19.36
CA PRO A 92 -2.72 -30.03 -19.81
C PRO A 92 -3.52 -29.07 -18.91
N ALA A 93 -2.85 -28.18 -18.20
CA ALA A 93 -3.45 -27.18 -17.29
C ALA A 93 -2.48 -26.02 -17.06
N THR A 94 -2.96 -24.90 -16.57
CA THR A 94 -2.14 -23.86 -15.97
C THR A 94 -2.21 -23.98 -14.46
N ALA A 95 -1.07 -24.10 -13.80
CA ALA A 95 -0.99 -23.99 -12.34
C ALA A 95 -1.07 -22.52 -11.93
N TYR A 96 -1.98 -22.21 -11.03
CA TYR A 96 -2.21 -20.88 -10.47
C TYR A 96 -1.86 -20.84 -8.98
N SER A 97 -1.88 -19.64 -8.41
CA SER A 97 -1.65 -19.46 -6.99
C SER A 97 -2.67 -20.17 -6.10
N ASP A 98 -3.93 -20.28 -6.53
CA ASP A 98 -5.01 -20.98 -5.80
C ASP A 98 -4.83 -22.50 -5.73
N ASP A 99 -3.96 -23.08 -6.57
CA ASP A 99 -3.58 -24.50 -6.47
C ASP A 99 -2.63 -24.75 -5.26
N LEU A 100 -2.12 -23.70 -4.61
CA LEU A 100 -1.33 -23.82 -3.39
C LEU A 100 -2.24 -24.10 -2.19
N VAL A 101 -2.12 -25.29 -1.64
CA VAL A 101 -2.86 -25.73 -0.45
C VAL A 101 -2.00 -25.62 0.78
N SER A 102 -2.42 -24.83 1.75
CA SER A 102 -1.73 -24.63 3.02
C SER A 102 -2.10 -25.67 4.07
N GLY A 103 -1.15 -25.94 4.98
CA GLY A 103 -1.42 -26.69 6.22
C GLY A 103 -2.24 -25.91 7.24
N ASP A 104 -2.29 -24.59 7.11
CA ASP A 104 -3.08 -23.67 7.93
C ASP A 104 -4.18 -23.01 7.07
N GLU A 105 -5.45 -23.15 7.46
CA GLU A 105 -6.61 -22.62 6.73
C GLU A 105 -6.62 -21.08 6.65
N GLN A 106 -5.92 -20.40 7.54
CA GLN A 106 -5.81 -18.92 7.57
C GLN A 106 -4.76 -18.39 6.59
N VAL A 107 -3.79 -19.23 6.20
CA VAL A 107 -2.72 -18.87 5.27
C VAL A 107 -3.05 -19.40 3.89
N ARG A 108 -3.27 -18.48 2.96
CA ARG A 108 -3.58 -18.78 1.56
C ARG A 108 -3.04 -17.68 0.65
N PRO A 109 -2.91 -17.91 -0.66
CA PRO A 109 -2.64 -16.84 -1.60
C PRO A 109 -3.69 -15.73 -1.49
N ALA A 110 -3.24 -14.48 -1.43
CA ALA A 110 -4.13 -13.33 -1.38
C ALA A 110 -4.80 -13.03 -2.74
N GLU A 111 -4.20 -13.54 -3.83
CA GLU A 111 -4.71 -13.53 -5.20
C GLU A 111 -4.75 -14.96 -5.74
N GLU A 112 -5.91 -15.38 -6.26
CA GLU A 112 -6.16 -16.76 -6.68
C GLU A 112 -5.70 -17.07 -8.11
N ASP A 113 -5.58 -16.05 -8.97
CA ASP A 113 -5.37 -16.19 -10.41
C ASP A 113 -3.96 -15.78 -10.89
N ILE A 114 -2.95 -15.79 -10.01
CA ILE A 114 -1.56 -15.55 -10.40
C ILE A 114 -1.03 -16.80 -11.13
N PRO A 115 -0.70 -16.72 -12.44
CA PRO A 115 -0.23 -17.88 -13.17
C PRO A 115 1.21 -18.22 -12.78
N ILE A 116 1.43 -19.45 -12.32
CA ILE A 116 2.75 -19.98 -11.97
C ILE A 116 3.40 -20.60 -13.19
N ILE A 117 2.72 -21.58 -13.85
CA ILE A 117 3.23 -22.26 -15.02
C ILE A 117 2.12 -22.90 -15.85
N GLU A 118 2.26 -22.91 -17.19
CA GLU A 118 1.46 -23.70 -18.11
C GLU A 118 2.09 -25.09 -18.31
N LEU A 119 1.37 -26.16 -18.00
CA LEU A 119 1.76 -27.54 -18.15
C LEU A 119 1.10 -28.15 -19.38
N LYS A 120 1.87 -28.84 -20.21
CA LYS A 120 1.38 -29.60 -21.38
C LYS A 120 0.96 -31.00 -20.98
N GLU A 121 0.32 -31.72 -21.91
CA GLU A 121 -0.04 -33.12 -21.72
C GLU A 121 1.16 -33.98 -21.29
N GLY A 122 1.00 -34.71 -20.19
CA GLY A 122 2.03 -35.58 -19.61
C GLY A 122 3.08 -34.82 -18.78
N GLN A 123 2.88 -33.53 -18.53
CA GLN A 123 3.72 -32.75 -17.60
C GLN A 123 3.03 -32.64 -16.24
N ARG A 124 3.83 -32.58 -15.17
CA ARG A 124 3.35 -32.42 -13.78
C ARG A 124 4.28 -31.47 -13.03
N LEU A 125 3.68 -30.69 -12.15
CA LEU A 125 4.35 -29.91 -11.13
C LEU A 125 3.87 -30.39 -9.76
N GLU A 126 4.79 -30.93 -8.95
CA GLU A 126 4.55 -31.31 -7.56
C GLU A 126 5.68 -30.74 -6.70
N LEU A 127 5.33 -29.91 -5.72
CA LEU A 127 6.31 -29.31 -4.80
C LEU A 127 5.68 -28.96 -3.45
N GLU A 128 6.54 -28.77 -2.47
CA GLU A 128 6.23 -28.16 -1.18
C GLU A 128 6.99 -26.85 -1.04
N ALA A 129 6.36 -25.86 -0.46
CA ALA A 129 6.91 -24.51 -0.27
C ALA A 129 6.71 -24.08 1.17
N ASP A 130 7.81 -23.70 1.82
CA ASP A 130 7.80 -23.23 3.20
C ASP A 130 7.79 -21.71 3.22
N ALA A 131 6.78 -21.13 3.88
CA ALA A 131 6.62 -19.70 4.05
C ALA A 131 6.96 -19.28 5.47
N VAL A 132 7.65 -18.16 5.60
CA VAL A 132 8.09 -17.58 6.86
C VAL A 132 7.69 -16.12 6.98
N LEU A 133 7.55 -15.63 8.20
CA LEU A 133 7.31 -14.23 8.48
C LEU A 133 8.62 -13.43 8.31
N GLY A 134 8.55 -12.34 7.58
CA GLY A 134 9.69 -11.44 7.37
C GLY A 134 9.25 -10.02 7.11
N VAL A 135 10.19 -9.10 6.96
CA VAL A 135 9.92 -7.67 6.74
C VAL A 135 10.50 -7.20 5.41
N GLY A 136 9.86 -6.21 4.81
CA GLY A 136 10.26 -5.64 3.52
C GLY A 136 11.70 -5.10 3.51
N LYS A 137 12.23 -4.73 4.67
CA LYS A 137 13.62 -4.30 4.82
C LYS A 137 14.64 -5.41 4.53
N ASP A 138 14.30 -6.65 4.87
CA ASP A 138 15.18 -7.79 4.67
C ASP A 138 15.08 -8.31 3.24
N HIS A 139 13.86 -8.41 2.71
CA HIS A 139 13.61 -8.78 1.33
C HIS A 139 12.28 -8.22 0.81
N ALA A 140 12.27 -7.73 -0.43
CA ALA A 140 11.09 -7.10 -1.04
C ALA A 140 9.87 -8.03 -1.16
N LYS A 141 10.04 -9.35 -1.12
CA LYS A 141 8.92 -10.31 -1.11
C LYS A 141 8.03 -10.20 0.13
N HIS A 142 8.51 -9.56 1.19
CA HIS A 142 7.77 -9.30 2.44
C HIS A 142 7.20 -7.87 2.49
N GLN A 143 7.05 -7.20 1.35
CA GLN A 143 6.41 -5.90 1.29
C GLN A 143 4.90 -6.06 1.07
N GLY A 144 4.10 -5.92 2.12
CA GLY A 144 2.64 -5.92 2.01
C GLY A 144 2.07 -4.67 1.33
N GLY A 145 2.81 -3.56 1.34
CA GLY A 145 2.43 -2.33 0.63
C GLY A 145 3.01 -2.29 -0.78
N VAL A 146 2.17 -2.31 -1.82
CA VAL A 146 2.60 -2.26 -3.23
C VAL A 146 2.70 -0.85 -3.78
N ALA A 147 1.81 0.05 -3.33
CA ALA A 147 1.86 1.47 -3.66
C ALA A 147 1.63 2.29 -2.39
N VAL A 148 2.67 2.96 -1.92
CA VAL A 148 2.61 3.79 -0.71
C VAL A 148 3.20 5.16 -1.03
N GLY A 149 2.32 6.14 -1.17
CA GLY A 149 2.67 7.51 -1.48
C GLY A 149 2.08 8.50 -0.48
N TYR A 150 2.70 9.67 -0.38
CA TYR A 150 2.12 10.82 0.28
C TYR A 150 2.48 12.10 -0.47
N ARG A 151 1.65 13.12 -0.33
CA ARG A 151 1.88 14.45 -0.90
C ARG A 151 1.27 15.50 0.00
N HIS A 152 1.69 16.74 -0.16
CA HIS A 152 1.02 17.86 0.50
C HIS A 152 -0.44 17.95 0.05
N LEU A 153 -1.32 18.27 0.99
CA LEU A 153 -2.66 18.73 0.63
C LEU A 153 -2.51 20.06 -0.09
N GLN A 154 -3.16 20.21 -1.24
CA GLN A 154 -3.18 21.45 -2.00
C GLN A 154 -4.48 22.21 -1.72
N ARG A 155 -4.35 23.48 -1.34
CA ARG A 155 -5.47 24.41 -1.24
C ARG A 155 -5.62 25.16 -2.55
N VAL A 156 -6.85 25.27 -3.03
CA VAL A 156 -7.20 26.00 -4.24
C VAL A 156 -8.07 27.19 -3.85
N GLU A 157 -7.64 28.39 -4.20
CA GLU A 157 -8.37 29.63 -3.96
C GLU A 157 -8.66 30.34 -5.27
N VAL A 158 -9.89 30.83 -5.44
CA VAL A 158 -10.25 31.67 -6.57
C VAL A 158 -9.81 33.10 -6.27
N VAL A 159 -8.83 33.59 -7.03
CA VAL A 159 -8.25 34.92 -6.84
C VAL A 159 -8.76 35.97 -7.80
N GLY A 160 -9.38 35.57 -8.92
CA GLY A 160 -9.86 36.50 -9.93
C GLY A 160 -10.70 35.86 -11.04
N GLU A 161 -10.81 36.57 -12.14
CA GLU A 161 -11.35 36.08 -13.43
C GLU A 161 -10.16 35.90 -14.38
N THR A 162 -10.16 34.79 -15.15
CA THR A 162 -9.11 34.52 -16.14
C THR A 162 -9.08 35.64 -17.18
N GLY A 163 -7.91 36.19 -17.48
CA GLY A 163 -7.70 37.21 -18.51
C GLY A 163 -7.87 36.63 -19.93
N GLU A 164 -8.19 37.49 -20.90
CA GLU A 164 -8.43 37.07 -22.30
C GLU A 164 -7.24 36.38 -23.00
N PHE A 165 -6.06 36.28 -22.36
CA PHE A 165 -4.82 35.81 -22.97
C PHE A 165 -4.04 34.82 -22.04
N GLU A 166 -4.65 34.30 -20.99
CA GLU A 166 -4.04 33.29 -20.11
C GLU A 166 -4.44 31.90 -20.61
N ASP A 167 -3.47 31.20 -21.21
CA ASP A 167 -3.62 29.86 -21.80
C ASP A 167 -3.20 28.75 -20.81
N ASP A 168 -2.85 29.06 -19.56
CA ASP A 168 -2.42 28.06 -18.59
C ASP A 168 -3.63 27.54 -17.80
N ASP A 169 -4.12 26.38 -18.18
CA ASP A 169 -5.06 25.61 -17.35
C ASP A 169 -4.31 25.07 -16.13
N PRO A 170 -4.61 25.54 -14.92
CA PRO A 170 -3.92 25.06 -13.73
C PRO A 170 -4.29 23.60 -13.47
N GLU A 171 -3.27 22.77 -13.38
CA GLU A 171 -3.41 21.36 -13.08
C GLU A 171 -3.01 21.07 -11.63
N ILE A 172 -3.73 20.18 -10.97
CA ILE A 172 -3.37 19.64 -9.67
C ILE A 172 -2.82 18.21 -9.79
N ILE A 173 -1.98 17.84 -8.84
CA ILE A 173 -1.56 16.46 -8.69
C ILE A 173 -2.75 15.67 -8.13
N ARG A 174 -2.95 14.45 -8.64
CA ARG A 174 -4.04 13.54 -8.24
C ARG A 174 -4.26 13.48 -6.73
N GLY A 175 -5.50 13.37 -6.29
CA GLY A 175 -5.86 13.09 -4.90
C GLY A 175 -7.00 13.94 -4.39
N VAL A 176 -6.74 14.82 -3.45
CA VAL A 176 -7.72 15.67 -2.79
C VAL A 176 -7.21 17.08 -2.78
N ILE A 177 -8.11 18.03 -3.00
CA ILE A 177 -7.86 19.46 -2.77
C ILE A 177 -8.70 19.95 -1.60
N GLU A 178 -8.24 21.02 -0.99
CA GLU A 178 -9.01 21.83 -0.05
C GLU A 178 -9.45 23.09 -0.80
N GLU A 179 -10.76 23.33 -0.88
CA GLU A 179 -11.28 24.56 -1.43
C GLU A 179 -11.22 25.66 -0.36
N GLY A 180 -10.55 26.77 -0.67
CA GLY A 180 -10.48 27.92 0.22
C GLY A 180 -11.86 28.41 0.58
N ALA A 181 -12.05 28.75 1.86
CA ALA A 181 -13.32 29.20 2.41
C ALA A 181 -13.68 30.61 1.89
N ALA A 182 -14.05 30.71 0.62
CA ALA A 182 -14.49 32.00 0.04
C ALA A 182 -15.78 32.56 0.68
N GLU A 183 -16.49 31.77 1.51
CA GLU A 183 -17.75 32.19 2.13
C GLU A 183 -17.80 32.08 3.68
N HIS A 184 -16.80 31.46 4.33
CA HIS A 184 -16.77 31.29 5.78
C HIS A 184 -15.41 31.70 6.37
N ALA A 185 -15.23 32.96 6.64
CA ALA A 185 -14.00 33.58 7.17
C ALA A 185 -13.55 33.05 8.56
N ASP A 186 -14.27 32.10 9.17
CA ASP A 186 -14.00 31.55 10.49
C ASP A 186 -13.64 30.04 10.46
N ALA A 187 -13.55 29.40 9.28
CA ALA A 187 -13.16 27.98 9.18
C ALA A 187 -11.64 27.88 9.02
N GLU A 188 -10.94 27.26 9.96
CA GLU A 188 -9.50 27.00 9.89
C GLU A 188 -9.16 26.06 8.72
N ASN A 189 -10.11 25.23 8.25
CA ASN A 189 -9.96 24.29 7.15
C ASN A 189 -11.08 24.49 6.13
N GLY A 190 -10.75 24.42 4.84
CA GLY A 190 -11.71 24.44 3.73
C GLY A 190 -12.36 23.07 3.50
N ASP A 191 -13.27 23.01 2.53
CA ASP A 191 -13.94 21.77 2.14
C ASP A 191 -12.98 20.86 1.36
N LEU A 192 -12.94 19.57 1.74
CA LEU A 192 -12.14 18.56 1.04
C LEU A 192 -12.89 18.04 -0.18
N VAL A 193 -12.28 18.15 -1.35
CA VAL A 193 -12.84 17.69 -2.62
C VAL A 193 -11.93 16.65 -3.26
N PRO A 194 -12.41 15.39 -3.44
CA PRO A 194 -11.65 14.38 -4.14
C PRO A 194 -11.43 14.78 -5.61
N ALA A 195 -10.17 14.78 -6.05
CA ALA A 195 -9.80 15.18 -7.42
C ALA A 195 -10.44 14.31 -8.52
N GLY A 196 -10.77 13.05 -8.23
CA GLY A 196 -11.49 12.17 -9.16
C GLY A 196 -12.89 12.66 -9.55
N THR A 197 -13.47 13.61 -8.81
CA THR A 197 -14.79 14.18 -9.15
C THR A 197 -14.75 15.21 -10.29
N PHE A 198 -13.55 15.69 -10.64
CA PHE A 198 -13.34 16.69 -11.71
C PHE A 198 -12.09 16.39 -12.56
N ASP A 199 -11.64 15.12 -12.60
CA ASP A 199 -10.52 14.61 -13.42
C ASP A 199 -9.20 15.39 -13.28
N ASN A 200 -8.97 16.04 -12.13
CA ASN A 200 -7.85 16.94 -11.83
C ASN A 200 -7.81 18.22 -12.70
N ASP A 201 -8.87 18.50 -13.44
CA ASP A 201 -8.99 19.66 -14.28
C ASP A 201 -9.62 20.83 -13.50
N LEU A 202 -8.80 21.78 -13.09
CA LEU A 202 -9.25 22.97 -12.38
C LEU A 202 -9.94 23.96 -13.32
N GLY A 203 -9.58 23.99 -14.61
CA GLY A 203 -10.26 24.80 -15.60
C GLY A 203 -11.72 24.38 -15.79
N GLY A 204 -11.96 23.06 -15.83
CA GLY A 204 -13.31 22.50 -15.86
C GLY A 204 -14.10 22.73 -14.57
N ARG A 205 -13.41 22.72 -13.40
CA ARG A 205 -14.04 22.97 -12.10
C ARG A 205 -14.35 24.44 -11.83
N TYR A 206 -13.46 25.34 -12.25
CA TYR A 206 -13.56 26.80 -12.05
C TYR A 206 -13.57 27.56 -13.40
N PRO A 207 -14.55 27.35 -14.25
CA PRO A 207 -14.53 27.89 -15.61
C PRO A 207 -14.47 29.42 -15.59
N GLY A 208 -13.46 29.99 -16.28
CA GLY A 208 -13.28 31.45 -16.41
C GLY A 208 -12.79 32.10 -15.09
N LYS A 209 -12.25 31.33 -14.18
CA LYS A 209 -11.67 31.86 -12.93
C LYS A 209 -10.17 31.64 -12.89
N GLU A 210 -9.46 32.65 -12.39
CA GLU A 210 -8.08 32.54 -12.01
C GLU A 210 -7.99 31.90 -10.61
N VAL A 211 -7.21 30.80 -10.50
CA VAL A 211 -7.05 30.07 -9.24
C VAL A 211 -5.59 30.08 -8.81
N GLU A 212 -5.34 30.20 -7.52
CA GLU A 212 -4.05 30.04 -6.88
C GLU A 212 -4.02 28.70 -6.13
N ILE A 213 -2.90 27.98 -6.28
CA ILE A 213 -2.71 26.66 -5.64
C ILE A 213 -1.56 26.77 -4.67
N GLU A 214 -1.82 26.46 -3.41
CA GLU A 214 -0.81 26.46 -2.36
C GLU A 214 -0.77 25.12 -1.61
N ASP A 215 0.43 24.69 -1.21
CA ASP A 215 0.58 23.54 -0.33
C ASP A 215 0.19 23.91 1.11
N VAL A 216 -0.75 23.14 1.70
CA VAL A 216 -1.14 23.34 3.09
C VAL A 216 -0.02 22.84 4.01
N PRO A 217 0.57 23.69 4.86
CA PRO A 217 1.65 23.29 5.76
C PRO A 217 1.23 22.16 6.70
N ASN A 218 2.12 21.18 6.90
CA ASN A 218 1.91 20.06 7.82
C ASN A 218 0.60 19.25 7.59
N ALA A 219 0.12 19.23 6.34
CA ALA A 219 -1.03 18.46 5.93
C ALA A 219 -0.66 17.55 4.75
N PHE A 220 -0.84 16.23 4.89
CA PHE A 220 -0.43 15.25 3.90
C PHE A 220 -1.56 14.29 3.58
N VAL A 221 -1.79 14.09 2.29
CA VAL A 221 -2.68 13.06 1.76
C VAL A 221 -1.85 11.81 1.47
N PHE A 222 -2.20 10.72 2.11
CA PHE A 222 -1.63 9.40 1.89
C PHE A 222 -2.51 8.62 0.93
N ASP A 223 -1.85 7.92 -0.01
CA ASP A 223 -2.42 6.87 -0.85
C ASP A 223 -1.67 5.58 -0.54
N VAL A 224 -2.38 4.56 -0.06
CA VAL A 224 -1.80 3.28 0.35
C VAL A 224 -2.56 2.16 -0.33
N GLU A 225 -1.83 1.25 -0.97
CA GLU A 225 -2.37 0.02 -1.56
C GLU A 225 -1.63 -1.19 -0.98
N SER A 226 -2.39 -2.20 -0.54
CA SER A 226 -1.90 -3.50 -0.07
C SER A 226 -1.90 -4.52 -1.22
N ASP A 227 -0.96 -5.47 -1.19
CA ASP A 227 -0.97 -6.66 -2.04
C ASP A 227 -2.02 -7.70 -1.62
N GLY A 228 -2.72 -7.46 -0.50
CA GLY A 228 -3.72 -8.33 0.09
C GLY A 228 -3.17 -9.32 1.11
N SER A 229 -1.87 -9.33 1.38
CA SER A 229 -1.29 -10.13 2.47
C SER A 229 -1.80 -9.70 3.84
N VAL A 230 -2.01 -8.40 4.01
CA VAL A 230 -2.58 -7.76 5.19
C VAL A 230 -3.60 -6.71 4.72
N PRO A 231 -4.78 -6.58 5.34
CA PRO A 231 -5.71 -5.49 5.08
C PRO A 231 -5.04 -4.13 5.19
N VAL A 232 -5.37 -3.19 4.31
CA VAL A 232 -4.67 -1.89 4.25
C VAL A 232 -4.74 -1.11 5.57
N GLU A 233 -5.83 -1.25 6.32
CA GLU A 233 -5.99 -0.60 7.61
C GLU A 233 -5.00 -1.14 8.64
N GLU A 234 -4.90 -2.46 8.75
CA GLU A 234 -3.97 -3.15 9.65
C GLU A 234 -2.53 -2.83 9.27
N LEU A 235 -2.21 -2.86 7.95
CA LEU A 235 -0.90 -2.48 7.43
C LEU A 235 -0.46 -1.08 7.88
N VAL A 236 -1.36 -0.10 7.87
CA VAL A 236 -1.08 1.28 8.33
C VAL A 236 -0.94 1.33 9.85
N LEU A 237 -1.82 0.65 10.59
CA LEU A 237 -1.80 0.63 12.06
C LEU A 237 -0.54 -0.03 12.59
N ASP A 238 -0.13 -1.16 12.01
CA ASP A 238 1.09 -1.88 12.39
C ASP A 238 2.36 -1.06 12.10
N ALA A 239 2.37 -0.36 10.97
CA ALA A 239 3.47 0.55 10.64
C ALA A 239 3.62 1.67 11.68
N VAL A 240 2.49 2.27 12.11
CA VAL A 240 2.50 3.32 13.15
C VAL A 240 2.90 2.73 14.50
N GLY A 241 2.40 1.54 14.87
CA GLY A 241 2.78 0.82 16.10
C GLY A 241 4.27 0.49 16.14
N THR A 242 4.87 0.14 15.01
CA THR A 242 6.33 -0.09 14.91
C THR A 242 7.12 1.21 15.16
N LEU A 243 6.64 2.35 14.64
CA LEU A 243 7.29 3.65 14.92
C LEU A 243 7.18 4.02 16.40
N GLU A 244 6.02 3.79 17.02
CA GLU A 244 5.82 4.02 18.46
C GLU A 244 6.77 3.17 19.29
N THR A 245 6.87 1.88 18.99
CA THR A 245 7.78 0.94 19.68
C THR A 245 9.22 1.41 19.61
N ARG A 246 9.69 1.80 18.40
CA ARG A 246 11.06 2.33 18.22
C ARG A 246 11.31 3.65 18.96
N ALA A 247 10.29 4.50 19.03
CA ALA A 247 10.39 5.75 19.77
C ALA A 247 10.55 5.48 21.28
N ASN A 248 9.79 4.53 21.83
CA ASN A 248 9.87 4.12 23.21
C ASN A 248 11.22 3.44 23.54
N GLU A 249 11.71 2.56 22.68
CA GLU A 249 13.04 1.94 22.82
C GLU A 249 14.17 2.99 22.84
N LEU A 250 14.06 4.01 21.98
CA LEU A 250 15.02 5.11 21.96
C LEU A 250 14.95 5.93 23.24
N GLU A 251 13.75 6.23 23.75
CA GLU A 251 13.56 6.96 24.98
C GLU A 251 14.20 6.19 26.17
N GLU A 252 13.96 4.90 26.28
CA GLU A 252 14.58 4.04 27.30
C GLU A 252 16.11 4.03 27.19
N ALA A 253 16.65 3.93 25.97
CA ALA A 253 18.09 3.92 25.75
C ALA A 253 18.78 5.24 26.10
N VAL A 254 18.07 6.36 25.99
CA VAL A 254 18.62 7.70 26.32
C VAL A 254 18.53 8.00 27.81
N GLN A 255 17.62 7.34 28.56
CA GLN A 255 17.48 7.51 30.01
C GLN A 255 18.50 6.70 30.83
N LEU A 256 19.30 5.84 30.19
CA LEU A 256 20.40 5.07 30.79
C LEU A 256 21.72 5.85 30.73
#